data_033498e15c235efb4743f285e62d6c62
#
_entry.id   033498e15c235efb4743f285e62d6c62
#
_cell.length_a   1.000
_cell.length_b   1.000
_cell.length_c   1.000
_cell.angle_alpha   90.00
_cell.angle_beta   90.00
_cell.angle_gamma   90.00
#
_symmetry.space_group_name_H-M   'P 1'
#
loop_
_entity.id
_entity.type
_entity.pdbx_description
1 polymer ?
#
loop_
_entity_poly.entity_id
_entity_poly.type
_entity_poly.pdbx_seq_one_letter_code
_entity_poly.pdbx_strand_id
1 'polypeptide(L)'
;MDTIIREIRPEEYTLLREFLYQAIYLPKGVEPPPRSVVDRPELQVYIEGFGTRPGDHCLVAEVGGKVVGAAWCRIMEDYGHIDNDTPSLAISLLPEYRGKGIGTRLLNDLLLLLQENGYRRASLSVQKENPALCLYQRAGFRIAAEKGTEYLMLWDAAQAMEQENMDMDAEKQRESKIQQWFSMWLDKADMGIEEIFA
;
A
#
# COMPACT_ATOMS: atom_id res chain seq x y z
N MET A 1 4.99 -9.09 -17.01
CA MET A 1 6.07 -8.07 -16.95
C MET A 1 6.83 -8.37 -15.68
N ASP A 2 8.10 -8.73 -15.83
CA ASP A 2 8.91 -9.11 -14.66
C ASP A 2 9.25 -7.83 -13.87
N THR A 3 8.79 -7.77 -12.62
CA THR A 3 8.96 -6.61 -11.74
C THR A 3 9.77 -7.05 -10.52
N ILE A 4 10.90 -6.42 -10.31
CA ILE A 4 11.77 -6.63 -9.15
C ILE A 4 11.48 -5.51 -8.15
N ILE A 5 11.27 -5.88 -6.88
CA ILE A 5 11.23 -4.93 -5.77
C ILE A 5 12.51 -5.11 -4.97
N ARG A 6 13.20 -4.01 -4.71
CA ARG A 6 14.45 -3.98 -3.99
C ARG A 6 14.62 -2.66 -3.23
N GLU A 7 15.54 -2.66 -2.29
CA GLU A 7 15.93 -1.40 -1.66
C GLU A 7 16.56 -0.44 -2.68
N ILE A 8 16.31 0.85 -2.48
CA ILE A 8 16.92 1.92 -3.26
C ILE A 8 18.42 2.00 -2.94
N ARG A 9 19.23 2.21 -3.96
CA ARG A 9 20.67 2.42 -3.78
C ARG A 9 20.97 3.89 -3.46
N PRO A 10 22.06 4.20 -2.72
CA PRO A 10 22.39 5.59 -2.40
C PRO A 10 22.52 6.51 -3.62
N GLU A 11 23.08 6.01 -4.72
CA GLU A 11 23.21 6.75 -5.97
C GLU A 11 21.86 7.04 -6.67
N GLU A 12 20.80 6.34 -6.26
CA GLU A 12 19.45 6.48 -6.82
C GLU A 12 18.57 7.44 -6.00
N TYR A 13 19.01 7.96 -4.86
CA TYR A 13 18.19 8.85 -4.02
C TYR A 13 17.66 10.07 -4.75
N THR A 14 18.37 10.54 -5.79
CA THR A 14 17.91 11.63 -6.66
C THR A 14 16.60 11.32 -7.39
N LEU A 15 16.28 10.02 -7.59
CA LEU A 15 15.02 9.58 -8.20
C LEU A 15 13.81 9.90 -7.32
N LEU A 16 13.99 10.00 -6.00
CA LEU A 16 12.90 10.33 -5.09
C LEU A 16 12.25 11.67 -5.40
N ARG A 17 13.00 12.63 -6.00
CA ARG A 17 12.44 13.88 -6.48
C ARG A 17 11.35 13.67 -7.54
N GLU A 18 11.61 12.77 -8.51
CA GLU A 18 10.60 12.42 -9.52
C GLU A 18 9.40 11.72 -8.87
N PHE A 19 9.65 10.73 -8.01
CA PHE A 19 8.57 9.99 -7.35
C PHE A 19 7.78 10.87 -6.37
N LEU A 20 8.39 11.85 -5.71
CA LEU A 20 7.67 12.83 -4.91
C LEU A 20 6.71 13.67 -5.78
N TYR A 21 7.15 14.10 -6.97
CA TYR A 21 6.27 14.79 -7.91
C TYR A 21 5.12 13.90 -8.37
N GLN A 22 5.38 12.62 -8.66
CA GLN A 22 4.37 11.64 -9.05
C GLN A 22 3.40 11.25 -7.93
N ALA A 23 3.76 11.48 -6.67
CA ALA A 23 2.92 11.26 -5.50
C ALA A 23 1.86 12.37 -5.30
N ILE A 24 2.05 13.54 -5.92
CA ILE A 24 1.07 14.63 -5.85
C ILE A 24 -0.20 14.18 -6.56
N TYR A 25 -1.28 14.04 -5.81
CA TYR A 25 -2.58 13.75 -6.40
C TYR A 25 -3.17 14.99 -7.05
N LEU A 26 -3.66 14.82 -8.26
CA LEU A 26 -4.36 15.86 -9.00
C LEU A 26 -5.78 15.38 -9.32
N PRO A 27 -6.81 16.10 -8.88
CA PRO A 27 -8.18 15.84 -9.30
C PRO A 27 -8.32 15.92 -10.84
N LYS A 28 -9.31 15.22 -11.38
CA LYS A 28 -9.56 15.22 -12.82
C LYS A 28 -9.79 16.63 -13.34
N GLY A 29 -9.04 17.02 -14.37
CA GLY A 29 -9.17 18.35 -15.01
C GLY A 29 -8.32 19.45 -14.39
N VAL A 30 -7.53 19.14 -13.35
CA VAL A 30 -6.55 20.05 -12.77
C VAL A 30 -5.22 19.90 -13.50
N GLU A 31 -4.65 21.02 -13.95
CA GLU A 31 -3.34 21.02 -14.60
C GLU A 31 -2.23 20.67 -13.59
N PRO A 32 -1.22 19.88 -14.01
CA PRO A 32 -0.08 19.59 -13.16
C PRO A 32 0.66 20.85 -12.75
N PRO A 33 1.06 20.97 -11.48
CA PRO A 33 1.88 22.09 -11.04
C PRO A 33 3.27 22.03 -11.69
N PRO A 34 3.99 23.16 -11.73
CA PRO A 34 5.36 23.15 -12.23
C PRO A 34 6.24 22.19 -11.41
N ARG A 35 7.23 21.57 -12.04
CA ARG A 35 8.15 20.62 -11.42
C ARG A 35 8.86 21.19 -10.16
N SER A 36 9.02 22.51 -10.10
CA SER A 36 9.59 23.20 -8.94
C SER A 36 8.70 23.15 -7.69
N VAL A 37 7.46 22.68 -7.78
CA VAL A 37 6.59 22.53 -6.60
C VAL A 37 7.22 21.64 -5.53
N VAL A 38 8.00 20.62 -5.95
CA VAL A 38 8.70 19.72 -5.02
C VAL A 38 9.84 20.39 -4.25
N ASP A 39 10.25 21.60 -4.65
CA ASP A 39 11.27 22.39 -3.93
C ASP A 39 10.70 23.16 -2.74
N ARG A 40 9.40 23.12 -2.52
CA ARG A 40 8.77 23.72 -1.35
C ARG A 40 9.20 23.01 -0.07
N PRO A 41 9.45 23.74 1.01
CA PRO A 41 9.88 23.15 2.28
C PRO A 41 8.98 22.02 2.78
N GLU A 42 7.65 22.17 2.61
CA GLU A 42 6.64 21.19 3.05
C GLU A 42 6.75 19.85 2.30
N LEU A 43 7.34 19.86 1.10
CA LEU A 43 7.58 18.64 0.30
C LEU A 43 9.03 18.16 0.43
N GLN A 44 9.98 19.05 0.69
CA GLN A 44 11.38 18.65 0.86
C GLN A 44 11.60 17.76 2.08
N VAL A 45 10.75 17.85 3.12
CA VAL A 45 10.81 16.98 4.31
C VAL A 45 10.78 15.49 3.94
N TYR A 46 10.16 15.14 2.82
CA TYR A 46 10.04 13.76 2.34
C TYR A 46 11.33 13.19 1.75
N ILE A 47 12.22 14.04 1.22
CA ILE A 47 13.37 13.58 0.40
C ILE A 47 14.70 14.25 0.76
N GLU A 48 14.71 15.43 1.35
CA GLU A 48 15.95 16.15 1.68
C GLU A 48 16.82 15.31 2.64
N GLY A 49 18.08 15.10 2.25
CA GLY A 49 19.02 14.29 3.03
C GLY A 49 18.55 12.86 3.27
N PHE A 50 17.79 12.26 2.33
CA PHE A 50 17.31 10.88 2.46
C PHE A 50 18.49 9.90 2.62
N GLY A 51 18.32 8.89 3.47
CA GLY A 51 19.35 7.91 3.81
C GLY A 51 20.28 8.35 4.96
N THR A 52 20.03 9.50 5.57
CA THR A 52 20.85 10.01 6.70
C THR A 52 20.21 9.78 8.07
N ARG A 53 18.95 9.35 8.13
CA ARG A 53 18.20 9.12 9.37
C ARG A 53 17.90 7.65 9.55
N PRO A 54 17.89 7.11 10.78
CA PRO A 54 17.62 5.70 11.05
C PRO A 54 16.27 5.19 10.52
N GLY A 55 15.26 6.09 10.42
CA GLY A 55 13.93 5.74 9.91
C GLY A 55 13.74 5.92 8.40
N ASP A 56 14.81 6.20 7.65
CA ASP A 56 14.76 6.34 6.19
C ASP A 56 14.81 4.96 5.53
N HIS A 57 13.66 4.45 5.07
CA HIS A 57 13.58 3.21 4.30
C HIS A 57 12.89 3.48 2.97
N CYS A 58 13.40 2.88 1.91
CA CYS A 58 12.82 3.00 0.58
C CYS A 58 12.99 1.74 -0.24
N LEU A 59 11.89 1.27 -0.80
CA LEU A 59 11.86 0.25 -1.82
C LEU A 59 11.52 0.87 -3.17
N VAL A 60 12.15 0.33 -4.21
CA VAL A 60 11.87 0.71 -5.61
C VAL A 60 11.37 -0.50 -6.39
N ALA A 61 10.48 -0.23 -7.33
CA ALA A 61 10.06 -1.19 -8.34
C ALA A 61 10.86 -0.98 -9.61
N GLU A 62 11.56 -2.02 -10.07
CA GLU A 62 12.35 -2.02 -11.30
C GLU A 62 11.71 -2.93 -12.34
N VAL A 63 11.60 -2.44 -13.57
CA VAL A 63 11.10 -3.17 -14.73
C VAL A 63 12.05 -2.96 -15.89
N GLY A 64 12.64 -4.04 -16.42
CA GLY A 64 13.58 -3.96 -17.52
C GLY A 64 14.80 -3.10 -17.25
N GLY A 65 15.29 -3.09 -16.01
CA GLY A 65 16.45 -2.27 -15.59
C GLY A 65 16.12 -0.79 -15.32
N LYS A 66 14.85 -0.38 -15.42
CA LYS A 66 14.38 0.98 -15.12
C LYS A 66 13.60 1.01 -13.82
N VAL A 67 13.92 1.94 -12.92
CA VAL A 67 13.11 2.21 -11.73
C VAL A 67 11.83 2.93 -12.17
N VAL A 68 10.68 2.33 -11.85
CA VAL A 68 9.35 2.76 -12.32
C VAL A 68 8.41 3.17 -11.19
N GLY A 69 8.84 2.98 -9.95
CA GLY A 69 8.08 3.36 -8.77
C GLY A 69 8.95 3.33 -7.53
N ALA A 70 8.51 4.04 -6.51
CA ALA A 70 9.12 4.03 -5.19
C ALA A 70 8.05 4.08 -4.09
N ALA A 71 8.31 3.39 -2.98
CA ALA A 71 7.63 3.58 -1.71
C ALA A 71 8.70 3.83 -0.65
N TRP A 72 8.56 4.91 0.10
CA TRP A 72 9.54 5.32 1.10
C TRP A 72 8.88 5.89 2.33
N CYS A 73 9.59 5.85 3.42
CA CYS A 73 9.14 6.39 4.69
C CYS A 73 10.29 7.03 5.44
N ARG A 74 9.95 7.89 6.38
CA ARG A 74 10.84 8.48 7.35
C ARG A 74 10.07 9.06 8.54
N ILE A 75 10.76 9.28 9.64
CA ILE A 75 10.24 10.09 10.74
C ILE A 75 10.39 11.56 10.36
N MET A 76 9.26 12.25 10.19
CA MET A 76 9.23 13.66 9.77
C MET A 76 7.95 14.34 10.22
N GLU A 77 8.00 15.66 10.36
CA GLU A 77 6.83 16.49 10.64
C GLU A 77 6.15 16.90 9.33
N ASP A 78 5.36 15.98 8.79
CA ASP A 78 4.56 16.16 7.58
C ASP A 78 3.06 16.14 7.89
N TYR A 79 2.24 16.10 6.84
CA TYR A 79 0.79 15.98 6.96
C TYR A 79 0.33 14.64 7.57
N GLY A 80 1.17 13.60 7.46
CA GLY A 80 0.97 12.27 8.00
C GLY A 80 1.52 12.06 9.42
N HIS A 81 2.21 13.05 9.98
CA HIS A 81 2.87 12.92 11.29
C HIS A 81 1.90 12.57 12.42
N ILE A 82 2.28 11.58 13.22
CA ILE A 82 1.58 11.14 14.43
C ILE A 82 2.50 11.32 15.65
N ASP A 83 3.68 10.69 15.61
CA ASP A 83 4.70 10.73 16.66
C ASP A 83 6.08 10.31 16.11
N ASN A 84 7.09 10.34 16.96
CA ASN A 84 8.48 10.05 16.57
C ASN A 84 8.80 8.55 16.42
N ASP A 85 7.84 7.67 16.70
CA ASP A 85 7.99 6.21 16.55
C ASP A 85 7.17 5.66 15.36
N THR A 86 6.46 6.56 14.67
CA THR A 86 5.57 6.21 13.55
C THR A 86 6.06 6.90 12.27
N PRO A 87 6.83 6.22 11.40
CA PRO A 87 7.27 6.80 10.15
C PRO A 87 6.09 7.11 9.24
N SER A 88 6.14 8.30 8.64
CA SER A 88 5.23 8.68 7.55
C SER A 88 5.74 8.14 6.22
N LEU A 89 4.84 7.60 5.40
CA LEU A 89 5.19 7.03 4.11
C LEU A 89 4.61 7.79 2.92
N ALA A 90 5.31 7.68 1.80
CA ALA A 90 4.83 8.08 0.49
C ALA A 90 5.08 6.97 -0.53
N ILE A 91 4.23 6.88 -1.54
CA ILE A 91 4.33 5.91 -2.62
C ILE A 91 3.87 6.51 -3.93
N SER A 92 4.62 6.24 -4.99
CA SER A 92 4.17 6.57 -6.35
C SER A 92 4.76 5.65 -7.40
N LEU A 93 4.11 5.63 -8.55
CA LEU A 93 4.53 4.93 -9.76
C LEU A 93 4.46 5.90 -10.94
N LEU A 94 5.34 5.72 -11.91
CA LEU A 94 5.18 6.36 -13.21
C LEU A 94 3.80 5.99 -13.80
N PRO A 95 3.11 6.92 -14.47
CA PRO A 95 1.71 6.72 -14.88
C PRO A 95 1.46 5.44 -15.68
N GLU A 96 2.36 5.08 -16.60
CA GLU A 96 2.25 3.90 -17.46
C GLU A 96 2.38 2.56 -16.73
N TYR A 97 2.80 2.58 -15.46
CA TYR A 97 2.96 1.40 -14.61
C TYR A 97 1.87 1.27 -13.52
N ARG A 98 0.95 2.24 -13.46
CA ARG A 98 -0.19 2.21 -12.52
C ARG A 98 -1.21 1.15 -12.91
N GLY A 99 -2.03 0.68 -11.96
CA GLY A 99 -3.11 -0.28 -12.21
C GLY A 99 -2.67 -1.72 -12.53
N LYS A 100 -1.38 -2.06 -12.32
CA LYS A 100 -0.79 -3.38 -12.64
C LYS A 100 -0.39 -4.19 -11.40
N GLY A 101 -0.87 -3.83 -10.22
CA GLY A 101 -0.54 -4.50 -8.96
C GLY A 101 0.82 -4.13 -8.36
N ILE A 102 1.69 -3.40 -9.08
CA ILE A 102 3.04 -3.05 -8.62
C ILE A 102 2.99 -2.23 -7.32
N GLY A 103 2.08 -1.26 -7.22
CA GLY A 103 1.93 -0.43 -6.02
C GLY A 103 1.52 -1.23 -4.78
N THR A 104 0.69 -2.25 -4.95
CA THR A 104 0.28 -3.14 -3.85
C THR A 104 1.48 -3.92 -3.32
N ARG A 105 2.27 -4.53 -4.22
CA ARG A 105 3.48 -5.25 -3.82
C ARG A 105 4.47 -4.32 -3.13
N LEU A 106 4.74 -3.17 -3.73
CA LEU A 106 5.71 -2.19 -3.22
C LEU A 106 5.33 -1.69 -1.82
N LEU A 107 4.02 -1.45 -1.57
CA LEU A 107 3.54 -1.04 -0.26
C LEU A 107 3.65 -2.17 0.76
N ASN A 108 3.20 -3.38 0.41
CA ASN A 108 3.27 -4.52 1.33
C ASN A 108 4.72 -4.87 1.70
N ASP A 109 5.62 -4.88 0.71
CA ASP A 109 7.04 -5.16 0.96
C ASP A 109 7.67 -4.06 1.85
N LEU A 110 7.28 -2.77 1.69
CA LEU A 110 7.72 -1.71 2.58
C LEU A 110 7.22 -1.89 4.01
N LEU A 111 5.96 -2.31 4.19
CA LEU A 111 5.40 -2.57 5.53
C LEU A 111 6.11 -3.75 6.22
N LEU A 112 6.46 -4.80 5.46
CA LEU A 112 7.29 -5.91 5.97
C LEU A 112 8.68 -5.42 6.38
N LEU A 113 9.34 -4.62 5.53
CA LEU A 113 10.65 -4.04 5.84
C LEU A 113 10.60 -3.19 7.13
N LEU A 114 9.53 -2.43 7.32
CA LEU A 114 9.33 -1.66 8.56
C LEU A 114 9.21 -2.56 9.79
N GLN A 115 8.45 -3.66 9.71
CA GLN A 115 8.33 -4.63 10.81
C GLN A 115 9.69 -5.27 11.14
N GLU A 116 10.46 -5.67 10.14
CA GLU A 116 11.80 -6.24 10.30
C GLU A 116 12.76 -5.25 10.99
N ASN A 117 12.55 -3.94 10.77
CA ASN A 117 13.30 -2.87 11.42
C ASN A 117 12.70 -2.40 12.77
N GLY A 118 11.70 -3.13 13.30
CA GLY A 118 11.13 -2.90 14.63
C GLY A 118 10.01 -1.86 14.69
N TYR A 119 9.60 -1.28 13.55
CA TYR A 119 8.45 -0.36 13.51
C TYR A 119 7.15 -1.15 13.54
N ARG A 120 6.27 -0.77 14.44
CA ARG A 120 4.94 -1.39 14.60
C ARG A 120 3.82 -0.60 13.94
N ARG A 121 4.10 0.63 13.56
CA ARG A 121 3.12 1.55 12.96
C ARG A 121 3.73 2.30 11.79
N ALA A 122 2.89 2.70 10.86
CA ALA A 122 3.20 3.63 9.79
C ALA A 122 2.00 4.52 9.54
N SER A 123 2.25 5.75 9.11
CA SER A 123 1.19 6.71 8.82
C SER A 123 1.32 7.29 7.42
N LEU A 124 0.27 7.90 6.94
CA LEU A 124 0.26 8.70 5.72
C LEU A 124 -0.90 9.70 5.75
N SER A 125 -0.79 10.77 4.96
CA SER A 125 -1.92 11.61 4.60
C SER A 125 -2.36 11.32 3.17
N VAL A 126 -3.67 11.29 2.93
CA VAL A 126 -4.24 11.03 1.60
C VAL A 126 -5.49 11.88 1.39
N GLN A 127 -5.62 12.49 0.22
CA GLN A 127 -6.82 13.23 -0.14
C GLN A 127 -8.00 12.27 -0.30
N LYS A 128 -9.18 12.69 0.20
CA LYS A 128 -10.41 11.88 0.24
C LYS A 128 -10.83 11.36 -1.13
N GLU A 129 -10.57 12.12 -2.19
CA GLU A 129 -10.91 11.77 -3.57
C GLU A 129 -9.82 10.94 -4.28
N ASN A 130 -8.68 10.70 -3.62
CA ASN A 130 -7.57 9.97 -4.22
C ASN A 130 -7.90 8.47 -4.31
N PRO A 131 -7.89 7.86 -5.52
CA PRO A 131 -8.14 6.42 -5.67
C PRO A 131 -7.17 5.52 -4.91
N ALA A 132 -5.99 6.02 -4.53
CA ALA A 132 -5.03 5.31 -3.71
C ALA A 132 -5.57 4.99 -2.30
N LEU A 133 -6.62 5.65 -1.83
CA LEU A 133 -7.31 5.32 -0.58
C LEU A 133 -7.67 3.83 -0.51
N CYS A 134 -8.20 3.27 -1.61
CA CYS A 134 -8.52 1.83 -1.67
C CYS A 134 -7.28 0.92 -1.57
N LEU A 135 -6.11 1.37 -2.04
CA LEU A 135 -4.86 0.65 -1.89
C LEU A 135 -4.45 0.59 -0.42
N TYR A 136 -4.47 1.73 0.26
CA TYR A 136 -4.10 1.82 1.68
C TYR A 136 -5.04 1.01 2.58
N GLN A 137 -6.35 1.10 2.35
CA GLN A 137 -7.34 0.31 3.11
C GLN A 137 -7.11 -1.20 2.95
N ARG A 138 -6.81 -1.67 1.72
CA ARG A 138 -6.48 -3.10 1.48
C ARG A 138 -5.17 -3.54 2.12
N ALA A 139 -4.22 -2.63 2.29
CA ALA A 139 -2.97 -2.89 3.00
C ALA A 139 -3.11 -2.80 4.54
N GLY A 140 -4.34 -2.61 5.06
CA GLY A 140 -4.62 -2.58 6.50
C GLY A 140 -4.56 -1.19 7.13
N PHE A 141 -4.39 -0.12 6.36
CA PHE A 141 -4.49 1.24 6.90
C PHE A 141 -5.92 1.58 7.27
N ARG A 142 -6.10 2.24 8.41
CA ARG A 142 -7.38 2.76 8.89
C ARG A 142 -7.34 4.27 9.00
N ILE A 143 -8.48 4.92 8.84
CA ILE A 143 -8.61 6.37 9.04
C ILE A 143 -8.47 6.64 10.53
N ALA A 144 -7.41 7.36 10.90
CA ALA A 144 -7.15 7.79 12.28
C ALA A 144 -7.76 9.16 12.55
N ALA A 145 -7.77 10.06 11.55
CA ALA A 145 -8.38 11.37 11.66
C ALA A 145 -8.77 11.94 10.30
N GLU A 146 -9.68 12.90 10.30
CA GLU A 146 -10.01 13.72 9.15
C GLU A 146 -9.44 15.12 9.32
N LYS A 147 -8.71 15.60 8.33
CA LYS A 147 -8.10 16.93 8.30
C LYS A 147 -8.53 17.66 7.01
N GLY A 148 -9.62 18.40 7.07
CA GLY A 148 -10.14 19.11 5.88
C GLY A 148 -10.46 18.15 4.73
N THR A 149 -9.73 18.27 3.62
CA THR A 149 -9.87 17.43 2.42
C THR A 149 -9.08 16.13 2.46
N GLU A 150 -8.38 15.84 3.56
CA GLU A 150 -7.48 14.70 3.69
C GLU A 150 -7.89 13.77 4.83
N TYR A 151 -7.50 12.50 4.70
CA TYR A 151 -7.47 11.54 5.78
C TYR A 151 -6.04 11.37 6.27
N LEU A 152 -5.85 11.43 7.58
CA LEU A 152 -4.70 10.84 8.24
C LEU A 152 -4.98 9.36 8.42
N MET A 153 -4.16 8.50 7.86
CA MET A 153 -4.32 7.06 7.97
C MET A 153 -3.17 6.45 8.77
N LEU A 154 -3.51 5.43 9.54
CA LEU A 154 -2.58 4.67 10.37
C LEU A 154 -2.65 3.19 10.03
N TRP A 155 -1.50 2.59 9.85
CA TRP A 155 -1.29 1.15 9.82
C TRP A 155 -0.65 0.71 11.14
N ASP A 156 -1.15 -0.40 11.70
CA ASP A 156 -0.65 -1.02 12.92
C ASP A 156 -0.45 -2.51 12.67
N ALA A 157 0.77 -2.99 12.88
CA ALA A 157 1.16 -4.36 12.58
C ALA A 157 0.33 -5.41 13.34
N ALA A 158 -0.01 -5.15 14.61
CA ALA A 158 -0.80 -6.08 15.41
C ALA A 158 -2.22 -6.20 14.85
N GLN A 159 -2.84 -5.07 14.50
CA GLN A 159 -4.19 -5.05 13.94
C GLN A 159 -4.23 -5.64 12.52
N ALA A 160 -3.20 -5.44 11.72
CA ALA A 160 -3.09 -6.03 10.39
C ALA A 160 -3.03 -7.57 10.48
N MET A 161 -2.23 -8.13 11.38
CA MET A 161 -2.15 -9.57 11.63
C MET A 161 -3.47 -10.16 12.14
N GLU A 162 -4.18 -9.46 13.03
CA GLU A 162 -5.49 -9.90 13.50
C GLU A 162 -6.51 -9.96 12.35
N GLN A 163 -6.50 -8.95 11.48
CA GLN A 163 -7.39 -8.91 10.32
C GLN A 163 -7.09 -10.04 9.33
N GLU A 164 -5.83 -10.31 9.02
CA GLU A 164 -5.43 -11.42 8.14
C GLU A 164 -5.87 -12.78 8.70
N ASN A 165 -5.72 -12.99 10.01
CA ASN A 165 -6.16 -14.21 10.66
C ASN A 165 -7.69 -14.38 10.59
N MET A 166 -8.46 -13.31 10.82
CA MET A 166 -9.92 -13.33 10.70
C MET A 166 -10.36 -13.63 9.26
N ASP A 167 -9.69 -13.05 8.27
CA ASP A 167 -10.00 -13.25 6.85
C ASP A 167 -9.68 -14.69 6.42
N MET A 168 -8.55 -15.27 6.86
CA MET A 168 -8.22 -16.68 6.64
C MET A 168 -9.23 -17.63 7.26
N ASP A 169 -9.69 -17.36 8.49
CA ASP A 169 -10.69 -18.18 9.16
C ASP A 169 -12.05 -18.09 8.45
N ALA A 170 -12.43 -16.90 7.98
CA ALA A 170 -13.64 -16.71 7.20
C ALA A 170 -13.58 -17.45 5.86
N GLU A 171 -12.43 -17.47 5.19
CA GLU A 171 -12.22 -18.20 3.95
C GLU A 171 -12.31 -19.73 4.16
N LYS A 172 -11.64 -20.27 5.18
CA LYS A 172 -11.75 -21.69 5.57
C LYS A 172 -13.19 -22.09 5.87
N GLN A 173 -13.95 -21.24 6.59
CA GLN A 173 -15.37 -21.50 6.87
C GLN A 173 -16.20 -21.49 5.60
N ARG A 174 -15.91 -20.61 4.64
CA ARG A 174 -16.59 -20.54 3.35
C ARG A 174 -16.32 -21.80 2.51
N GLU A 175 -15.06 -22.24 2.45
CA GLU A 175 -14.68 -23.48 1.78
C GLU A 175 -15.36 -24.71 2.39
N SER A 176 -15.36 -24.81 3.73
CA SER A 176 -16.05 -25.90 4.46
C SER A 176 -17.54 -25.95 4.13
N LYS A 177 -18.23 -24.79 4.09
CA LYS A 177 -19.65 -24.71 3.72
C LYS A 177 -19.90 -25.14 2.28
N ILE A 178 -19.00 -24.76 1.35
CA ILE A 178 -19.09 -25.17 -0.06
C ILE A 178 -18.92 -26.69 -0.16
N GLN A 179 -17.95 -27.29 0.54
CA GLN A 179 -17.74 -28.74 0.54
C GLN A 179 -18.96 -29.49 1.13
N GLN A 180 -19.51 -28.98 2.23
CA GLN A 180 -20.70 -29.55 2.85
C GLN A 180 -21.92 -29.48 1.90
N TRP A 181 -22.10 -28.33 1.25
CA TRP A 181 -23.17 -28.16 0.26
C TRP A 181 -23.00 -29.12 -0.93
N PHE A 182 -21.77 -29.29 -1.41
CA PHE A 182 -21.45 -30.18 -2.53
C PHE A 182 -21.67 -31.64 -2.17
N SER A 183 -21.31 -32.08 -0.94
CA SER A 183 -21.61 -33.44 -0.44
C SER A 183 -23.11 -33.70 -0.38
N MET A 184 -23.87 -32.75 0.20
CA MET A 184 -25.34 -32.86 0.26
C MET A 184 -26.00 -32.89 -1.13
N TRP A 185 -25.40 -32.21 -2.12
CA TRP A 185 -25.89 -32.22 -3.50
C TRP A 185 -25.62 -33.58 -4.16
N LEU A 186 -24.46 -34.18 -3.95
CA LEU A 186 -24.11 -35.52 -4.46
C LEU A 186 -25.01 -36.59 -3.87
N ASP A 187 -25.26 -36.55 -2.54
CA ASP A 187 -26.16 -37.51 -1.88
C ASP A 187 -27.58 -37.44 -2.44
N LYS A 188 -28.06 -36.23 -2.76
CA LYS A 188 -29.37 -36.03 -3.40
C LYS A 188 -29.39 -36.48 -4.89
N ALA A 189 -28.29 -36.29 -5.60
CA ALA A 189 -28.17 -36.72 -6.99
C ALA A 189 -28.17 -38.26 -7.10
N ASP A 190 -27.53 -38.97 -6.16
CA ASP A 190 -27.57 -40.44 -6.10
C ASP A 190 -28.95 -40.99 -5.73
N MET A 191 -29.75 -40.27 -4.92
CA MET A 191 -31.12 -40.68 -4.58
C MET A 191 -32.14 -40.37 -5.69
N GLY A 192 -31.83 -39.44 -6.60
CA GLY A 192 -32.76 -39.01 -7.65
C GLY A 192 -32.75 -39.83 -8.93
N ILE A 193 -31.80 -40.75 -9.11
CA ILE A 193 -31.68 -41.55 -10.32
C ILE A 193 -32.59 -42.79 -10.30
N GLU A 194 -32.92 -43.31 -9.12
CA GLU A 194 -33.81 -44.50 -9.01
C GLU A 194 -35.30 -44.13 -9.08
N GLU A 195 -35.72 -42.91 -8.75
CA GLU A 195 -37.14 -42.50 -8.81
C GLU A 195 -37.61 -42.01 -10.21
N ILE A 196 -36.71 -41.77 -11.15
CA ILE A 196 -37.05 -41.29 -12.49
C ILE A 196 -37.33 -42.47 -13.48
N PHE A 197 -36.97 -43.71 -13.10
CA PHE A 197 -37.13 -44.90 -13.93
C PHE A 197 -38.06 -45.97 -13.32
N ALA A 198 -38.81 -45.64 -12.30
CA ALA A 198 -39.92 -46.43 -11.77
C ALA A 198 -41.24 -45.78 -12.17
#